data_da13973a3d45fd1cce8fbe42fb19722c
#
_entry.id   da13973a3d45fd1cce8fbe42fb19722c
#
_cell.length_a   1.000
_cell.length_b   1.000
_cell.length_c   1.000
_cell.angle_alpha   90.00
_cell.angle_beta   90.00
_cell.angle_gamma   90.00
#
_symmetry.space_group_name_H-M   'P 1'
#
loop_
_entity.id
_entity.type
_entity.pdbx_description
1 polymer ?
#
loop_
_entity_poly.entity_id
_entity_poly.type
_entity_poly.pdbx_seq_one_letter_code
_entity_poly.pdbx_strand_id
1 'polypeptide(L)'
;MKAIKYLGLTLLLGACTSPQPKDYYEIVGEVKNVEDSTIIHLFRQDGDVDRTIALDTIIDSKFYFKIKPDSLMKDELSLGCHRSNQFPSMSARLWASAGDYVKVTGENTLIYTWKVEGHAPEIASWQAYLNDSHELWDEYQRNSVLQDELSTQARNLPKEERGALRLKYDSLESINNKLMIQVDANEIRRMKKTEVDAIWMDKLRGLAISVKYYKDYPYKEDVIALYNSLTEEQKQDILAQETYTMLFPPQHVEAGKEMTDADLFDLQGNKHRLAELKGKYILIDFWSSGCGPCIMAIPEMGELASTYKDKLHIVSISTDNKKTWERASKEHPMTWNNWNDLKGNAGLYACYDQRGIPNYTLVSPEGIVLEQWTGYGKGSLNAKIGEYLGK
;
A
#
# COMPACT_ATOMS: atom_id res chain seq x y z
N MET A 1 73.83 -50.87 14.57
CA MET A 1 72.58 -50.39 15.22
C MET A 1 72.05 -49.20 14.41
N LYS A 2 71.03 -49.42 13.60
CA LYS A 2 70.44 -48.37 12.71
C LYS A 2 69.25 -47.76 13.42
N ALA A 3 69.28 -46.45 13.64
CA ALA A 3 68.18 -45.71 14.20
C ALA A 3 67.14 -45.35 13.07
N ILE A 4 65.90 -45.80 13.26
CA ILE A 4 64.81 -45.50 12.38
C ILE A 4 64.20 -44.16 12.86
N LYS A 5 64.24 -43.13 11.98
CA LYS A 5 63.51 -41.84 12.19
C LYS A 5 62.08 -42.01 11.73
N TYR A 6 61.12 -41.89 12.62
CA TYR A 6 59.72 -41.73 12.28
C TYR A 6 59.44 -40.27 11.85
N LEU A 7 59.03 -40.09 10.61
CA LEU A 7 58.56 -38.82 10.08
C LEU A 7 57.05 -38.75 10.34
N GLY A 8 56.66 -37.96 11.32
CA GLY A 8 55.26 -37.73 11.60
C GLY A 8 54.63 -36.80 10.53
N LEU A 9 53.74 -37.37 9.73
CA LEU A 9 52.93 -36.63 8.75
C LEU A 9 51.73 -36.04 9.49
N THR A 10 51.79 -34.74 9.84
CA THR A 10 50.65 -33.99 10.41
C THR A 10 49.71 -33.62 9.26
N LEU A 11 48.61 -34.36 9.12
CA LEU A 11 47.49 -33.97 8.27
C LEU A 11 46.78 -32.72 8.91
N LEU A 12 47.03 -31.56 8.35
CA LEU A 12 46.21 -30.39 8.58
C LEU A 12 44.87 -30.59 7.85
N LEU A 13 43.85 -31.04 8.59
CA LEU A 13 42.45 -30.97 8.18
C LEU A 13 42.08 -29.49 8.19
N GLY A 14 42.21 -28.84 7.04
CA GLY A 14 41.60 -27.56 6.78
C GLY A 14 40.08 -27.73 6.80
N ALA A 15 39.45 -27.38 7.91
CA ALA A 15 38.02 -27.25 7.97
C ALA A 15 37.64 -26.10 7.03
N CYS A 16 37.17 -26.42 5.82
CA CYS A 16 36.41 -25.50 5.02
C CYS A 16 35.10 -25.19 5.79
N THR A 17 35.14 -24.20 6.64
CA THR A 17 33.89 -23.59 7.14
C THR A 17 33.28 -22.89 5.96
N SER A 18 32.26 -23.49 5.35
CA SER A 18 31.37 -22.77 4.45
C SER A 18 30.88 -21.52 5.21
N PRO A 19 30.93 -20.33 4.63
CA PRO A 19 30.43 -19.14 5.30
C PRO A 19 28.98 -19.39 5.68
N GLN A 20 28.67 -19.21 6.97
CA GLN A 20 27.29 -19.32 7.45
C GLN A 20 26.43 -18.34 6.63
N PRO A 21 25.27 -18.75 6.14
CA PRO A 21 24.37 -17.84 5.42
C PRO A 21 24.10 -16.63 6.31
N LYS A 22 24.24 -15.43 5.74
CA LYS A 22 23.92 -14.18 6.44
C LYS A 22 22.43 -14.18 6.80
N ASP A 23 22.09 -13.84 8.02
CA ASP A 23 20.71 -13.67 8.49
C ASP A 23 20.18 -12.22 8.31
N TYR A 24 20.89 -11.43 7.51
CA TYR A 24 20.59 -10.04 7.18
C TYR A 24 20.84 -9.78 5.69
N TYR A 25 20.27 -8.70 5.18
CA TYR A 25 20.63 -8.13 3.88
C TYR A 25 21.28 -6.76 4.06
N GLU A 26 22.02 -6.35 3.03
CA GLU A 26 22.74 -5.07 3.01
C GLU A 26 22.24 -4.23 1.82
N ILE A 27 22.00 -2.95 2.07
CA ILE A 27 21.67 -1.96 1.04
C ILE A 27 22.73 -0.88 1.07
N VAL A 28 23.39 -0.63 -0.05
CA VAL A 28 24.45 0.36 -0.20
C VAL A 28 24.01 1.38 -1.24
N GLY A 29 24.02 2.65 -0.89
CA GLY A 29 23.68 3.74 -1.79
C GLY A 29 24.89 4.60 -2.14
N GLU A 30 24.97 5.02 -3.40
CA GLU A 30 25.86 6.07 -3.89
C GLU A 30 25.04 7.05 -4.73
N VAL A 31 24.81 8.27 -4.19
CA VAL A 31 23.91 9.27 -4.79
C VAL A 31 24.64 10.59 -4.91
N LYS A 32 24.71 11.14 -6.12
CA LYS A 32 25.38 12.39 -6.42
C LYS A 32 24.42 13.58 -6.36
N ASN A 33 24.95 14.77 -6.24
CA ASN A 33 24.19 16.02 -6.25
C ASN A 33 23.03 16.02 -5.23
N VAL A 34 23.24 15.35 -4.11
CA VAL A 34 22.39 15.36 -2.93
C VAL A 34 23.16 16.00 -1.79
N GLU A 35 22.52 16.89 -1.05
CA GLU A 35 23.16 17.61 0.06
C GLU A 35 23.57 16.62 1.16
N ASP A 36 24.80 16.73 1.66
CA ASP A 36 25.25 16.01 2.85
C ASP A 36 24.34 16.33 4.04
N SER A 37 24.19 15.39 4.92
CA SER A 37 23.26 15.43 6.06
C SER A 37 21.77 15.19 5.68
N THR A 38 21.46 14.89 4.41
CA THR A 38 20.12 14.44 4.02
C THR A 38 19.81 13.10 4.70
N ILE A 39 18.66 13.03 5.39
CA ILE A 39 18.21 11.79 6.04
C ILE A 39 17.44 10.97 5.02
N ILE A 40 17.91 9.74 4.80
CA ILE A 40 17.22 8.77 3.98
C ILE A 40 16.51 7.75 4.87
N HIS A 41 15.27 7.48 4.54
CA HIS A 41 14.40 6.54 5.24
C HIS A 41 14.33 5.24 4.45
N LEU A 42 14.48 4.12 5.14
CA LEU A 42 14.14 2.81 4.61
C LEU A 42 12.79 2.40 5.18
N PHE A 43 11.84 2.16 4.30
CA PHE A 43 10.51 1.67 4.64
C PHE A 43 10.38 0.21 4.27
N ARG A 44 9.58 -0.53 5.03
CA ARG A 44 9.07 -1.85 4.66
C ARG A 44 7.59 -1.72 4.37
N GLN A 45 7.16 -2.27 3.26
CA GLN A 45 5.74 -2.35 2.93
C GLN A 45 5.05 -3.39 3.81
N ASP A 46 3.97 -3.00 4.43
CA ASP A 46 3.18 -3.83 5.33
C ASP A 46 1.69 -3.61 5.05
N GLY A 47 1.17 -4.36 4.08
CA GLY A 47 -0.11 -4.07 3.46
C GLY A 47 -0.05 -2.75 2.70
N ASP A 48 -1.01 -1.86 2.94
CA ASP A 48 -1.07 -0.53 2.30
C ASP A 48 -0.27 0.54 3.09
N VAL A 49 0.58 0.14 4.03
CA VAL A 49 1.35 1.06 4.90
C VAL A 49 2.84 0.85 4.73
N ASP A 50 3.54 1.95 4.48
CA ASP A 50 4.99 2.00 4.55
C ASP A 50 5.44 2.30 5.99
N ARG A 51 6.11 1.34 6.63
CA ARG A 51 6.70 1.50 7.97
C ARG A 51 8.18 1.82 7.87
N THR A 52 8.60 2.92 8.46
CA THR A 52 10.03 3.21 8.62
C THR A 52 10.67 2.14 9.51
N ILE A 53 11.65 1.41 8.96
CA ILE A 53 12.41 0.36 9.66
C ILE A 53 13.84 0.78 9.97
N ALA A 54 14.38 1.73 9.23
CA ALA A 54 15.71 2.29 9.48
C ALA A 54 15.84 3.70 8.89
N LEU A 55 16.81 4.43 9.42
CA LEU A 55 17.23 5.75 8.95
C LEU A 55 18.75 5.73 8.78
N ASP A 56 19.24 6.44 7.78
CA ASP A 56 20.65 6.76 7.65
C ASP A 56 20.82 8.18 7.14
N THR A 57 22.02 8.70 7.22
CA THR A 57 22.37 10.06 6.75
C THR A 57 23.32 9.96 5.58
N ILE A 58 23.03 10.65 4.50
CA ILE A 58 23.92 10.73 3.34
C ILE A 58 25.16 11.55 3.73
N ILE A 59 26.34 10.94 3.64
CA ILE A 59 27.64 11.55 3.89
C ILE A 59 28.57 11.15 2.73
N ASP A 60 29.29 12.10 2.15
CA ASP A 60 30.14 11.86 0.99
C ASP A 60 29.41 11.07 -0.12
N SER A 61 28.17 11.46 -0.41
CA SER A 61 27.30 10.84 -1.41
C SER A 61 26.90 9.39 -1.10
N LYS A 62 27.04 8.89 0.13
CA LYS A 62 26.81 7.47 0.46
C LYS A 62 25.84 7.30 1.62
N PHE A 63 25.11 6.16 1.60
CA PHE A 63 24.34 5.66 2.73
C PHE A 63 24.42 4.13 2.79
N TYR A 64 24.08 3.56 3.96
CA TYR A 64 24.19 2.12 4.21
C TYR A 64 23.10 1.63 5.17
N PHE A 65 22.48 0.51 4.82
CA PHE A 65 21.59 -0.20 5.73
C PHE A 65 22.03 -1.68 5.87
N LYS A 66 21.95 -2.19 7.10
CA LYS A 66 22.11 -3.61 7.41
C LYS A 66 20.88 -4.04 8.19
N ILE A 67 20.03 -4.85 7.59
CA ILE A 67 18.70 -5.15 8.10
C ILE A 67 18.54 -6.66 8.28
N LYS A 68 18.01 -7.04 9.44
CA LYS A 68 17.51 -8.38 9.67
C LYS A 68 16.05 -8.45 9.25
N PRO A 69 15.64 -9.32 8.31
CA PRO A 69 14.24 -9.45 7.93
C PRO A 69 13.42 -10.02 9.09
N ASP A 70 12.14 -9.64 9.17
CA ASP A 70 11.22 -10.13 10.21
C ASP A 70 10.76 -11.56 9.94
N SER A 71 10.92 -12.06 8.72
CA SER A 71 10.50 -13.39 8.29
C SER A 71 11.49 -13.97 7.28
N LEU A 72 11.30 -15.25 6.95
CA LEU A 72 12.05 -15.89 5.85
C LEU A 72 11.57 -15.45 4.46
N MET A 73 10.49 -14.68 4.40
CA MET A 73 9.99 -14.14 3.14
C MET A 73 10.81 -12.92 2.73
N LYS A 74 10.83 -12.65 1.43
CA LYS A 74 11.42 -11.45 0.86
C LYS A 74 10.69 -10.21 1.35
N ASP A 75 11.45 -9.21 1.81
CA ASP A 75 10.92 -7.89 2.14
C ASP A 75 10.70 -7.08 0.87
N GLU A 76 9.56 -6.45 0.76
CA GLU A 76 9.32 -5.34 -0.15
C GLU A 76 9.62 -4.03 0.57
N LEU A 77 10.48 -3.22 -0.03
CA LEU A 77 11.10 -2.07 0.60
C LEU A 77 10.98 -0.84 -0.30
N SER A 78 11.02 0.33 0.32
CA SER A 78 11.17 1.59 -0.39
C SER A 78 12.14 2.53 0.30
N LEU A 79 12.85 3.34 -0.48
CA LEU A 79 13.70 4.42 -0.01
C LEU A 79 13.03 5.75 -0.29
N GLY A 80 13.00 6.63 0.70
CA GLY A 80 12.44 7.97 0.57
C GLY A 80 13.14 8.99 1.46
N CYS A 81 12.98 10.26 1.14
CA CYS A 81 13.47 11.38 1.93
C CYS A 81 12.27 12.23 2.35
N HIS A 82 11.65 11.89 3.49
CA HIS A 82 10.50 12.63 3.99
C HIS A 82 10.90 14.00 4.53
N ARG A 83 10.05 15.00 4.22
CA ARG A 83 10.16 16.38 4.72
C ARG A 83 11.35 17.18 4.18
N SER A 84 11.98 16.73 3.12
CA SER A 84 12.94 17.53 2.38
C SER A 84 12.24 18.20 1.20
N ASN A 85 12.29 19.54 1.14
CA ASN A 85 11.72 20.29 0.00
C ASN A 85 12.47 20.06 -1.33
N GLN A 86 13.53 19.26 -1.32
CA GLN A 86 14.35 18.96 -2.51
C GLN A 86 13.99 17.61 -3.14
N PHE A 87 13.26 16.74 -2.42
CA PHE A 87 12.87 15.42 -2.88
C PHE A 87 11.39 15.37 -3.23
N PRO A 88 11.02 14.66 -4.30
CA PRO A 88 9.62 14.38 -4.59
C PRO A 88 9.03 13.48 -3.50
N SER A 89 7.72 13.57 -3.29
CA SER A 89 6.97 12.68 -2.39
C SER A 89 6.79 11.28 -2.99
N MET A 90 7.88 10.72 -3.53
CA MET A 90 7.97 9.41 -4.17
C MET A 90 9.15 8.64 -3.58
N SER A 91 9.18 7.32 -3.80
CA SER A 91 10.19 6.43 -3.21
C SER A 91 10.78 5.49 -4.27
N ALA A 92 12.06 5.14 -4.15
CA ALA A 92 12.66 4.07 -4.93
C ALA A 92 12.26 2.72 -4.32
N ARG A 93 11.69 1.81 -5.12
CA ARG A 93 11.30 0.45 -4.69
C ARG A 93 12.45 -0.53 -4.85
N LEU A 94 12.57 -1.44 -3.89
CA LEU A 94 13.55 -2.52 -3.91
C LEU A 94 13.04 -3.74 -3.12
N TRP A 95 13.64 -4.89 -3.38
CA TRP A 95 13.27 -6.15 -2.74
C TRP A 95 14.54 -6.83 -2.24
N ALA A 96 14.50 -7.42 -1.04
CA ALA A 96 15.64 -8.11 -0.46
C ALA A 96 15.22 -9.24 0.47
N SER A 97 16.03 -10.30 0.48
CA SER A 97 15.97 -11.43 1.40
C SER A 97 17.25 -11.54 2.21
N ALA A 98 17.26 -12.32 3.27
CA ALA A 98 18.48 -12.60 4.03
C ALA A 98 19.59 -13.10 3.09
N GLY A 99 20.78 -12.53 3.22
CA GLY A 99 21.94 -12.81 2.38
C GLY A 99 22.10 -11.87 1.18
N ASP A 100 21.08 -11.11 0.79
CA ASP A 100 21.14 -10.23 -0.36
C ASP A 100 22.04 -9.00 -0.12
N TYR A 101 22.59 -8.51 -1.22
CA TYR A 101 23.29 -7.24 -1.33
C TYR A 101 22.62 -6.43 -2.43
N VAL A 102 22.06 -5.29 -2.05
CA VAL A 102 21.37 -4.37 -2.97
C VAL A 102 22.19 -3.10 -3.12
N LYS A 103 22.46 -2.71 -4.36
CA LYS A 103 23.15 -1.46 -4.68
C LYS A 103 22.17 -0.45 -5.26
N VAL A 104 22.20 0.77 -4.74
CA VAL A 104 21.39 1.89 -5.21
C VAL A 104 22.30 2.99 -5.72
N THR A 105 22.03 3.53 -6.90
CA THR A 105 22.79 4.66 -7.47
C THR A 105 21.83 5.73 -7.98
N GLY A 106 22.17 6.99 -7.69
CA GLY A 106 21.39 8.15 -8.13
C GLY A 106 22.30 9.31 -8.54
N GLU A 107 21.87 10.10 -9.52
CA GLU A 107 22.62 11.26 -10.00
C GLU A 107 22.08 12.59 -9.43
N ASN A 108 20.94 12.58 -8.74
CA ASN A 108 20.25 13.74 -8.21
C ASN A 108 19.16 13.32 -7.20
N THR A 109 18.31 14.27 -6.78
CA THR A 109 17.22 14.05 -5.83
C THR A 109 15.97 13.36 -6.40
N LEU A 110 15.95 12.98 -7.69
CA LEU A 110 14.81 12.30 -8.32
C LEU A 110 14.81 10.81 -7.96
N ILE A 111 14.49 10.54 -6.70
CA ILE A 111 14.67 9.24 -6.03
C ILE A 111 13.90 8.10 -6.69
N TYR A 112 12.73 8.36 -7.29
CA TYR A 112 11.90 7.31 -7.89
C TYR A 112 12.59 6.62 -9.08
N THR A 113 13.45 7.33 -9.80
CA THR A 113 14.21 6.85 -10.95
C THR A 113 15.63 6.42 -10.61
N TRP A 114 16.03 6.39 -9.34
CA TRP A 114 17.32 5.84 -8.96
C TRP A 114 17.46 4.40 -9.41
N LYS A 115 18.66 4.06 -9.88
CA LYS A 115 18.97 2.69 -10.30
C LYS A 115 19.14 1.79 -9.09
N VAL A 116 18.45 0.67 -9.09
CA VAL A 116 18.55 -0.38 -8.07
C VAL A 116 19.07 -1.66 -8.73
N GLU A 117 20.07 -2.27 -8.14
CA GLU A 117 20.70 -3.54 -8.59
C GLU A 117 20.68 -4.54 -7.43
N GLY A 118 20.24 -5.76 -7.68
CA GLY A 118 20.13 -6.83 -6.67
C GLY A 118 19.68 -8.15 -7.31
N HIS A 119 19.57 -9.20 -6.50
CA HIS A 119 19.25 -10.55 -6.99
C HIS A 119 17.74 -10.81 -7.15
N ALA A 120 16.88 -10.04 -6.46
CA ALA A 120 15.45 -10.23 -6.55
C ALA A 120 14.95 -9.94 -7.98
N PRO A 121 14.21 -10.86 -8.64
CA PRO A 121 13.74 -10.67 -10.01
C PRO A 121 12.82 -9.46 -10.16
N GLU A 122 12.10 -9.08 -9.11
CA GLU A 122 11.25 -7.89 -9.08
C GLU A 122 12.03 -6.61 -9.33
N ILE A 123 13.29 -6.53 -8.89
CA ILE A 123 14.17 -5.37 -9.16
C ILE A 123 14.35 -5.21 -10.66
N ALA A 124 14.70 -6.28 -11.37
CA ALA A 124 14.92 -6.23 -12.81
C ALA A 124 13.64 -5.88 -13.58
N SER A 125 12.52 -6.48 -13.20
CA SER A 125 11.21 -6.20 -13.78
C SER A 125 10.81 -4.74 -13.54
N TRP A 126 10.86 -4.26 -12.30
CA TRP A 126 10.55 -2.86 -11.94
C TRP A 126 11.42 -1.86 -12.68
N GLN A 127 12.75 -2.06 -12.69
CA GLN A 127 13.69 -1.18 -13.41
C GLN A 127 13.41 -1.12 -14.91
N ALA A 128 12.94 -2.23 -15.49
CA ALA A 128 12.57 -2.27 -16.90
C ALA A 128 11.37 -1.35 -17.22
N TYR A 129 10.33 -1.32 -16.37
CA TYR A 129 9.21 -0.38 -16.49
C TYR A 129 9.66 1.07 -16.31
N LEU A 130 10.51 1.35 -15.32
CA LEU A 130 11.06 2.68 -15.10
C LEU A 130 11.86 3.17 -16.30
N ASN A 131 12.72 2.32 -16.87
CA ASN A 131 13.57 2.68 -18.00
C ASN A 131 12.78 3.01 -19.27
N ASP A 132 11.62 2.37 -19.49
CA ASP A 132 10.74 2.70 -20.64
C ASP A 132 10.15 4.11 -20.56
N SER A 133 10.13 4.72 -19.36
CA SER A 133 9.51 6.01 -19.08
C SER A 133 10.38 6.93 -18.23
N HIS A 134 11.69 6.72 -18.22
CA HIS A 134 12.62 7.39 -17.29
C HIS A 134 12.50 8.94 -17.35
N GLU A 135 12.56 9.52 -18.55
CA GLU A 135 12.47 10.97 -18.74
C GLU A 135 11.09 11.53 -18.30
N LEU A 136 10.03 10.78 -18.55
CA LEU A 136 8.66 11.16 -18.12
C LEU A 136 8.54 11.17 -16.60
N TRP A 137 9.11 10.16 -15.94
CA TRP A 137 9.16 10.11 -14.48
C TRP A 137 10.02 11.21 -13.88
N ASP A 138 11.13 11.54 -14.50
CA ASP A 138 11.99 12.63 -14.06
C ASP A 138 11.28 13.99 -14.15
N GLU A 139 10.55 14.24 -15.23
CA GLU A 139 9.74 15.45 -15.38
C GLU A 139 8.61 15.48 -14.36
N TYR A 140 7.91 14.36 -14.18
CA TYR A 140 6.85 14.23 -13.17
C TYR A 140 7.38 14.56 -11.77
N GLN A 141 8.53 14.01 -11.38
CA GLN A 141 9.15 14.24 -10.08
C GLN A 141 9.50 15.72 -9.87
N ARG A 142 10.10 16.37 -10.87
CA ARG A 142 10.39 17.82 -10.80
C ARG A 142 9.13 18.66 -10.62
N ASN A 143 8.07 18.33 -11.36
CA ASN A 143 6.79 19.03 -11.21
C ASN A 143 6.17 18.79 -9.83
N SER A 144 6.29 17.59 -9.26
CA SER A 144 5.80 17.26 -7.91
C SER A 144 6.52 18.08 -6.84
N VAL A 145 7.84 18.25 -6.93
CA VAL A 145 8.61 19.13 -6.02
C VAL A 145 8.09 20.57 -6.11
N LEU A 146 7.88 21.09 -7.32
CA LEU A 146 7.31 22.45 -7.50
C LEU A 146 5.88 22.57 -6.95
N GLN A 147 5.07 21.53 -7.06
CA GLN A 147 3.73 21.50 -6.49
C GLN A 147 3.76 21.54 -4.95
N ASP A 148 4.69 20.81 -4.32
CA ASP A 148 4.89 20.83 -2.88
C ASP A 148 5.38 22.19 -2.38
N GLU A 149 6.28 22.85 -3.12
CA GLU A 149 6.70 24.22 -2.84
C GLU A 149 5.55 25.22 -2.92
N LEU A 150 4.75 25.16 -4.01
CA LEU A 150 3.55 26.02 -4.17
C LEU A 150 2.53 25.81 -3.06
N SER A 151 2.32 24.55 -2.67
CA SER A 151 1.41 24.20 -1.58
C SER A 151 1.90 24.74 -0.22
N THR A 152 3.21 24.69 0.00
CA THR A 152 3.84 25.23 1.22
C THR A 152 3.75 26.75 1.26
N GLN A 153 4.02 27.41 0.15
CA GLN A 153 3.84 28.87 0.02
C GLN A 153 2.38 29.27 0.26
N ALA A 154 1.43 28.55 -0.35
CA ALA A 154 0.01 28.84 -0.21
C ALA A 154 -0.50 28.69 1.23
N ARG A 155 0.03 27.74 2.00
CA ARG A 155 -0.33 27.58 3.43
C ARG A 155 0.02 28.82 4.27
N ASN A 156 1.07 29.54 3.91
CA ASN A 156 1.55 30.72 4.63
C ASN A 156 0.89 32.03 4.20
N LEU A 157 -0.02 32.01 3.20
CA LEU A 157 -0.73 33.17 2.70
C LEU A 157 -2.20 33.20 3.15
N PRO A 158 -2.81 34.41 3.28
CA PRO A 158 -4.25 34.57 3.40
C PRO A 158 -4.98 33.88 2.23
N LYS A 159 -6.20 33.40 2.48
CA LYS A 159 -6.96 32.62 1.49
C LYS A 159 -7.16 33.40 0.16
N GLU A 160 -7.36 34.71 0.27
CA GLU A 160 -7.61 35.62 -0.83
C GLU A 160 -6.40 35.77 -1.77
N GLU A 161 -5.21 35.54 -1.28
CA GLU A 161 -3.94 35.71 -2.03
C GLU A 161 -3.47 34.41 -2.70
N ARG A 162 -4.12 33.25 -2.44
CA ARG A 162 -3.70 31.93 -2.94
C ARG A 162 -4.01 31.67 -4.41
N GLY A 163 -4.83 32.52 -5.04
CA GLY A 163 -5.38 32.26 -6.39
C GLY A 163 -4.29 32.03 -7.46
N ALA A 164 -3.27 32.89 -7.49
CA ALA A 164 -2.18 32.77 -8.48
C ALA A 164 -1.34 31.50 -8.29
N LEU A 165 -1.07 31.11 -7.03
CA LEU A 165 -0.34 29.87 -6.74
C LEU A 165 -1.16 28.63 -7.12
N ARG A 166 -2.47 28.68 -6.89
CA ARG A 166 -3.37 27.60 -7.26
C ARG A 166 -3.39 27.39 -8.78
N LEU A 167 -3.48 28.46 -9.57
CA LEU A 167 -3.44 28.33 -11.04
C LEU A 167 -2.14 27.69 -11.54
N LYS A 168 -1.01 28.02 -10.91
CA LYS A 168 0.28 27.35 -11.23
C LYS A 168 0.25 25.87 -10.85
N TYR A 169 -0.26 25.55 -9.67
CA TYR A 169 -0.40 24.17 -9.20
C TYR A 169 -1.28 23.34 -10.16
N ASP A 170 -2.47 23.86 -10.51
CA ASP A 170 -3.42 23.21 -11.43
C ASP A 170 -2.79 23.00 -12.84
N SER A 171 -1.96 23.95 -13.29
CA SER A 171 -1.21 23.80 -14.54
C SER A 171 -0.19 22.65 -14.49
N LEU A 172 0.59 22.54 -13.42
CA LEU A 172 1.52 21.42 -13.22
C LEU A 172 0.78 20.10 -13.10
N GLU A 173 -0.35 20.05 -12.38
CA GLU A 173 -1.20 18.86 -12.29
C GLU A 173 -1.70 18.41 -13.67
N SER A 174 -2.12 19.35 -14.52
CA SER A 174 -2.52 19.04 -15.90
C SER A 174 -1.36 18.46 -16.74
N ILE A 175 -0.14 18.97 -16.55
CA ILE A 175 1.05 18.43 -17.20
C ILE A 175 1.33 17.01 -16.68
N ASN A 176 1.34 16.82 -15.38
CA ASN A 176 1.58 15.52 -14.75
C ASN A 176 0.56 14.46 -15.20
N ASN A 177 -0.71 14.81 -15.32
CA ASN A 177 -1.73 13.91 -15.85
C ASN A 177 -1.43 13.46 -17.29
N LYS A 178 -0.90 14.36 -18.13
CA LYS A 178 -0.48 13.99 -19.49
C LYS A 178 0.75 13.11 -19.52
N LEU A 179 1.71 13.34 -18.62
CA LEU A 179 2.88 12.48 -18.47
C LEU A 179 2.47 11.07 -18.04
N MET A 180 1.56 10.96 -17.06
CA MET A 180 1.03 9.66 -16.61
C MET A 180 0.34 8.88 -17.72
N ILE A 181 -0.46 9.52 -18.58
CA ILE A 181 -1.06 8.86 -19.75
C ILE A 181 0.02 8.30 -20.70
N GLN A 182 1.16 8.97 -20.85
CA GLN A 182 2.27 8.46 -21.67
C GLN A 182 3.01 7.31 -20.99
N VAL A 183 3.19 7.38 -19.66
CA VAL A 183 3.74 6.28 -18.86
C VAL A 183 2.86 5.05 -19.00
N ASP A 184 1.53 5.19 -18.83
CA ASP A 184 0.57 4.10 -18.95
C ASP A 184 0.64 3.44 -20.35
N ALA A 185 0.81 4.24 -21.42
CA ALA A 185 1.01 3.72 -22.77
C ALA A 185 2.27 2.84 -22.92
N ASN A 186 3.37 3.27 -22.27
CA ASN A 186 4.62 2.52 -22.28
C ASN A 186 4.49 1.22 -21.46
N GLU A 187 3.87 1.30 -20.27
CA GLU A 187 3.59 0.14 -19.43
C GLU A 187 2.73 -0.90 -20.16
N ILE A 188 1.62 -0.50 -20.77
CA ILE A 188 0.77 -1.38 -21.59
C ILE A 188 1.55 -2.01 -22.73
N ARG A 189 2.40 -1.24 -23.43
CA ARG A 189 3.23 -1.74 -24.51
C ARG A 189 4.22 -2.81 -24.04
N ARG A 190 4.81 -2.66 -22.85
CA ARG A 190 5.67 -3.64 -22.22
C ARG A 190 4.87 -4.87 -21.83
N MET A 191 3.77 -4.71 -21.12
CA MET A 191 2.92 -5.78 -20.63
C MET A 191 2.43 -6.72 -21.72
N LYS A 192 2.15 -6.20 -22.92
CA LYS A 192 1.78 -6.99 -24.10
C LYS A 192 2.91 -7.89 -24.64
N LYS A 193 4.16 -7.72 -24.16
CA LYS A 193 5.35 -8.41 -24.67
C LYS A 193 6.09 -9.23 -23.61
N THR A 194 5.69 -9.12 -22.37
CA THR A 194 6.34 -9.78 -21.23
C THR A 194 5.41 -10.79 -20.59
N GLU A 195 5.99 -11.76 -19.91
CA GLU A 195 5.25 -12.70 -19.09
C GLU A 195 4.69 -12.03 -17.84
N VAL A 196 3.63 -12.61 -17.29
CA VAL A 196 2.98 -12.12 -16.07
C VAL A 196 3.85 -12.48 -14.87
N ASP A 197 4.37 -11.47 -14.19
CA ASP A 197 5.07 -11.58 -12.92
C ASP A 197 4.39 -10.68 -11.86
N ALA A 198 4.95 -10.60 -10.66
CA ALA A 198 4.38 -9.79 -9.57
C ALA A 198 4.32 -8.29 -9.92
N ILE A 199 5.33 -7.77 -10.64
CA ILE A 199 5.35 -6.35 -11.06
C ILE A 199 4.33 -6.10 -12.16
N TRP A 200 4.19 -7.04 -13.11
CA TRP A 200 3.18 -6.96 -14.15
C TRP A 200 1.77 -6.89 -13.52
N MET A 201 1.50 -7.72 -12.51
CA MET A 201 0.21 -7.73 -11.82
C MET A 201 -0.05 -6.43 -11.04
N ASP A 202 0.97 -5.89 -10.35
CA ASP A 202 0.91 -4.59 -9.67
C ASP A 202 0.61 -3.45 -10.66
N LYS A 203 1.27 -3.46 -11.84
CA LYS A 203 1.02 -2.49 -12.92
C LYS A 203 -0.39 -2.60 -13.48
N LEU A 204 -0.90 -3.81 -13.69
CA LEU A 204 -2.28 -4.02 -14.15
C LEU A 204 -3.29 -3.43 -13.17
N ARG A 205 -3.08 -3.64 -11.86
CA ARG A 205 -3.91 -3.04 -10.81
C ARG A 205 -3.84 -1.51 -10.86
N GLY A 206 -2.66 -0.94 -11.02
CA GLY A 206 -2.47 0.51 -11.17
C GLY A 206 -3.23 1.09 -12.36
N LEU A 207 -3.16 0.44 -13.52
CA LEU A 207 -3.92 0.83 -14.72
C LEU A 207 -5.44 0.73 -14.51
N ALA A 208 -5.91 -0.30 -13.78
CA ALA A 208 -7.33 -0.44 -13.47
C ALA A 208 -7.85 0.67 -12.53
N ILE A 209 -7.00 1.18 -11.62
CA ILE A 209 -7.31 2.37 -10.82
C ILE A 209 -7.53 3.58 -11.75
N SER A 210 -6.68 3.78 -12.77
CA SER A 210 -6.85 4.83 -13.76
C SER A 210 -8.17 4.67 -14.53
N VAL A 211 -8.55 3.46 -14.93
CA VAL A 211 -9.85 3.16 -15.58
C VAL A 211 -11.02 3.52 -14.66
N LYS A 212 -10.92 3.22 -13.37
CA LYS A 212 -12.01 3.47 -12.39
C LYS A 212 -12.24 4.96 -12.16
N TYR A 213 -11.16 5.75 -12.04
CA TYR A 213 -11.25 7.14 -11.56
C TYR A 213 -11.21 8.20 -12.67
N TYR A 214 -10.66 7.89 -13.85
CA TYR A 214 -10.63 8.83 -14.97
C TYR A 214 -11.70 8.48 -16.00
N LYS A 215 -12.75 9.31 -16.08
CA LYS A 215 -13.95 9.06 -16.92
C LYS A 215 -13.63 8.77 -18.39
N ASP A 216 -12.65 9.50 -18.94
CA ASP A 216 -12.27 9.41 -20.37
C ASP A 216 -10.86 8.80 -20.52
N TYR A 217 -10.54 7.77 -19.70
CA TYR A 217 -9.27 7.11 -19.75
C TYR A 217 -9.04 6.41 -21.10
N PRO A 218 -7.99 6.78 -21.86
CA PRO A 218 -7.86 6.39 -23.26
C PRO A 218 -7.54 4.90 -23.47
N TYR A 219 -7.02 4.21 -22.45
CA TYR A 219 -6.54 2.83 -22.56
C TYR A 219 -7.45 1.81 -21.85
N LYS A 220 -8.69 2.15 -21.59
CA LYS A 220 -9.64 1.26 -20.90
C LYS A 220 -9.74 -0.11 -21.55
N GLU A 221 -9.91 -0.15 -22.89
CA GLU A 221 -10.04 -1.42 -23.62
C GLU A 221 -8.75 -2.24 -23.62
N ASP A 222 -7.59 -1.57 -23.65
CA ASP A 222 -6.30 -2.24 -23.53
C ASP A 222 -6.11 -2.90 -22.17
N VAL A 223 -6.50 -2.21 -21.08
CA VAL A 223 -6.44 -2.75 -19.72
C VAL A 223 -7.38 -3.93 -19.54
N ILE A 224 -8.60 -3.84 -20.08
CA ILE A 224 -9.55 -4.97 -20.09
C ILE A 224 -8.96 -6.16 -20.87
N ALA A 225 -8.32 -5.93 -22.02
CA ALA A 225 -7.68 -6.97 -22.80
C ALA A 225 -6.51 -7.64 -22.05
N LEU A 226 -5.68 -6.86 -21.34
CA LEU A 226 -4.62 -7.39 -20.49
C LEU A 226 -5.19 -8.25 -19.36
N TYR A 227 -6.24 -7.81 -18.66
CA TYR A 227 -6.91 -8.63 -17.66
C TYR A 227 -7.47 -9.94 -18.24
N ASN A 228 -8.11 -9.87 -19.40
CA ASN A 228 -8.69 -11.05 -20.06
C ASN A 228 -7.62 -12.05 -20.56
N SER A 229 -6.38 -11.62 -20.72
CA SER A 229 -5.25 -12.51 -21.10
C SER A 229 -4.72 -13.35 -19.95
N LEU A 230 -5.10 -13.05 -18.70
CA LEU A 230 -4.73 -13.83 -17.51
C LEU A 230 -5.33 -15.23 -17.59
N THR A 231 -4.56 -16.22 -17.14
CA THR A 231 -5.06 -17.59 -16.93
C THR A 231 -6.04 -17.63 -15.76
N GLU A 232 -6.86 -18.66 -15.66
CA GLU A 232 -7.78 -18.84 -14.52
C GLU A 232 -7.06 -18.98 -13.19
N GLU A 233 -5.83 -19.49 -13.16
CA GLU A 233 -4.97 -19.55 -11.98
C GLU A 233 -4.51 -18.14 -11.58
N GLN A 234 -4.03 -17.33 -12.53
CA GLN A 234 -3.60 -15.96 -12.29
C GLN A 234 -4.74 -15.05 -11.82
N LYS A 235 -5.97 -15.29 -12.26
CA LYS A 235 -7.17 -14.58 -11.80
C LYS A 235 -7.53 -14.87 -10.33
N GLN A 236 -6.93 -15.90 -9.71
CA GLN A 236 -7.09 -16.14 -8.27
C GLN A 236 -6.20 -15.26 -7.41
N ASP A 237 -5.21 -14.59 -8.00
CA ASP A 237 -4.38 -13.61 -7.30
C ASP A 237 -5.23 -12.45 -6.78
N ILE A 238 -4.91 -11.94 -5.58
CA ILE A 238 -5.69 -10.87 -4.95
C ILE A 238 -5.67 -9.58 -5.78
N LEU A 239 -4.54 -9.23 -6.40
CA LEU A 239 -4.42 -8.05 -7.24
C LEU A 239 -5.26 -8.19 -8.53
N ALA A 240 -5.36 -9.41 -9.09
CA ALA A 240 -6.24 -9.69 -10.20
C ALA A 240 -7.72 -9.58 -9.82
N GLN A 241 -8.10 -10.04 -8.63
CA GLN A 241 -9.48 -9.91 -8.12
C GLN A 241 -9.84 -8.44 -7.87
N GLU A 242 -8.93 -7.65 -7.28
CA GLU A 242 -9.11 -6.21 -7.12
C GLU A 242 -9.23 -5.50 -8.47
N THR A 243 -8.35 -5.85 -9.43
CA THR A 243 -8.42 -5.37 -10.80
C THR A 243 -9.77 -5.66 -11.44
N TYR A 244 -10.28 -6.89 -11.28
CA TYR A 244 -11.61 -7.27 -11.77
C TYR A 244 -12.70 -6.36 -11.25
N THR A 245 -12.75 -6.12 -9.93
CA THR A 245 -13.79 -5.27 -9.33
C THR A 245 -13.70 -3.80 -9.73
N MET A 246 -12.50 -3.33 -10.09
CA MET A 246 -12.31 -1.98 -10.63
C MET A 246 -12.79 -1.86 -12.08
N LEU A 247 -12.52 -2.88 -12.92
CA LEU A 247 -12.91 -2.91 -14.32
C LEU A 247 -14.39 -3.26 -14.50
N PHE A 248 -14.91 -4.14 -13.64
CA PHE A 248 -16.27 -4.68 -13.67
C PHE A 248 -16.90 -4.55 -12.27
N PRO A 249 -17.23 -3.32 -11.84
CA PRO A 249 -17.74 -3.09 -10.50
C PRO A 249 -18.99 -3.91 -10.23
N PRO A 250 -19.10 -4.52 -9.03
CA PRO A 250 -20.31 -5.23 -8.63
C PRO A 250 -21.48 -4.26 -8.49
N GLN A 251 -22.70 -4.80 -8.43
CA GLN A 251 -23.86 -3.98 -8.07
C GLN A 251 -23.68 -3.45 -6.66
N HIS A 252 -23.74 -2.14 -6.53
CA HIS A 252 -23.53 -1.47 -5.24
C HIS A 252 -24.79 -1.58 -4.37
N VAL A 253 -24.55 -1.66 -3.08
CA VAL A 253 -25.58 -1.62 -2.05
C VAL A 253 -26.07 -0.17 -1.93
N GLU A 254 -27.40 0.00 -1.90
CA GLU A 254 -28.03 1.31 -1.80
C GLU A 254 -28.96 1.38 -0.58
N ALA A 255 -29.20 2.58 -0.07
CA ALA A 255 -30.21 2.79 0.97
C ALA A 255 -31.60 2.33 0.51
N GLY A 256 -32.35 1.66 1.39
CA GLY A 256 -33.62 1.02 1.11
C GLY A 256 -33.54 -0.38 0.48
N LYS A 257 -32.34 -0.89 0.20
CA LYS A 257 -32.11 -2.25 -0.31
C LYS A 257 -31.60 -3.17 0.79
N GLU A 258 -31.68 -4.49 0.58
CA GLU A 258 -31.05 -5.47 1.48
C GLU A 258 -29.55 -5.29 1.48
N MET A 259 -28.93 -5.51 2.65
CA MET A 259 -27.48 -5.55 2.80
C MET A 259 -26.89 -6.71 2.01
N THR A 260 -25.75 -6.51 1.36
CA THR A 260 -24.95 -7.59 0.79
C THR A 260 -24.17 -8.28 1.89
N ASP A 261 -24.08 -9.62 1.81
CA ASP A 261 -23.45 -10.46 2.82
C ASP A 261 -22.42 -11.39 2.17
N ALA A 262 -21.39 -11.76 2.91
CA ALA A 262 -20.33 -12.68 2.48
C ALA A 262 -19.78 -13.46 3.68
N ASP A 263 -18.95 -14.45 3.39
CA ASP A 263 -18.18 -15.14 4.42
C ASP A 263 -17.13 -14.16 5.01
N LEU A 264 -17.19 -13.98 6.30
CA LEU A 264 -16.28 -13.16 7.11
C LEU A 264 -15.58 -14.05 8.13
N PHE A 265 -14.37 -13.71 8.51
CA PHE A 265 -13.58 -14.46 9.48
C PHE A 265 -13.22 -13.57 10.65
N ASP A 266 -13.27 -14.10 11.87
CA ASP A 266 -12.73 -13.46 13.06
C ASP A 266 -11.22 -13.77 13.22
N LEU A 267 -10.59 -13.18 14.23
CA LEU A 267 -9.16 -13.37 14.52
C LEU A 267 -8.80 -14.81 14.94
N GLN A 268 -9.79 -15.63 15.31
CA GLN A 268 -9.64 -17.04 15.64
C GLN A 268 -9.85 -17.96 14.41
N GLY A 269 -10.26 -17.36 13.28
CA GLY A 269 -10.55 -18.07 12.03
C GLY A 269 -11.96 -18.67 11.96
N ASN A 270 -12.85 -18.34 12.91
CA ASN A 270 -14.24 -18.73 12.83
C ASN A 270 -14.95 -17.94 11.73
N LYS A 271 -15.85 -18.62 11.03
CA LYS A 271 -16.63 -18.05 9.94
C LYS A 271 -17.91 -17.43 10.47
N HIS A 272 -18.22 -16.24 9.98
CA HIS A 272 -19.38 -15.43 10.32
C HIS A 272 -20.08 -14.87 9.09
N ARG A 273 -21.30 -14.39 9.28
CA ARG A 273 -22.09 -13.69 8.27
C ARG A 273 -22.76 -12.47 8.90
N LEU A 274 -22.90 -11.39 8.14
CA LEU A 274 -23.67 -10.22 8.60
C LEU A 274 -25.13 -10.58 8.93
N ALA A 275 -25.70 -11.56 8.22
CA ALA A 275 -27.06 -12.06 8.45
C ALA A 275 -27.29 -12.60 9.88
N GLU A 276 -26.23 -13.08 10.56
CA GLU A 276 -26.32 -13.59 11.95
C GLU A 276 -26.61 -12.47 12.96
N LEU A 277 -26.38 -11.21 12.58
CA LEU A 277 -26.58 -10.04 13.42
C LEU A 277 -27.97 -9.40 13.26
N LYS A 278 -28.84 -9.93 12.37
CA LYS A 278 -30.22 -9.45 12.21
C LYS A 278 -31.00 -9.53 13.52
N GLY A 279 -31.99 -8.69 13.71
CA GLY A 279 -32.73 -8.51 14.96
C GLY A 279 -32.30 -7.32 15.80
N LYS A 280 -31.12 -6.75 15.51
CA LYS A 280 -30.67 -5.43 15.99
C LYS A 280 -30.19 -4.59 14.81
N TYR A 281 -30.02 -3.31 15.04
CA TYR A 281 -29.31 -2.46 14.07
C TYR A 281 -27.87 -2.98 13.91
N ILE A 282 -27.30 -2.84 12.71
CA ILE A 282 -25.91 -3.21 12.42
C ILE A 282 -25.18 -1.99 11.90
N LEU A 283 -24.14 -1.56 12.57
CA LEU A 283 -23.19 -0.56 12.05
C LEU A 283 -22.00 -1.33 11.44
N ILE A 284 -21.92 -1.32 10.13
CA ILE A 284 -20.79 -1.84 9.38
C ILE A 284 -19.76 -0.69 9.23
N ASP A 285 -18.52 -0.95 9.60
CA ASP A 285 -17.38 -0.03 9.53
C ASP A 285 -16.29 -0.68 8.68
N PHE A 286 -15.93 -0.06 7.56
CA PHE A 286 -14.78 -0.50 6.75
C PHE A 286 -13.54 0.28 7.16
N TRP A 287 -12.46 -0.44 7.48
CA TRP A 287 -11.24 0.15 8.02
C TRP A 287 -9.97 -0.54 7.51
N SER A 288 -8.81 0.09 7.71
CA SER A 288 -7.49 -0.53 7.55
C SER A 288 -6.50 0.01 8.57
N SER A 289 -5.40 -0.69 8.75
CA SER A 289 -4.30 -0.30 9.65
C SER A 289 -3.64 1.03 9.26
N GLY A 290 -3.67 1.38 7.97
CA GLY A 290 -3.12 2.63 7.42
C GLY A 290 -4.07 3.83 7.53
N CYS A 291 -5.31 3.61 7.95
CA CYS A 291 -6.32 4.65 7.99
C CYS A 291 -6.31 5.39 9.34
N GLY A 292 -5.60 6.52 9.43
CA GLY A 292 -5.55 7.34 10.63
C GLY A 292 -6.93 7.73 11.19
N PRO A 293 -7.86 8.26 10.39
CA PRO A 293 -9.21 8.56 10.85
C PRO A 293 -10.00 7.34 11.36
N CYS A 294 -9.76 6.13 10.78
CA CYS A 294 -10.37 4.89 11.27
C CYS A 294 -9.90 4.57 12.69
N ILE A 295 -8.59 4.67 12.93
CA ILE A 295 -8.00 4.45 14.26
C ILE A 295 -8.53 5.48 15.28
N MET A 296 -8.68 6.74 14.85
CA MET A 296 -9.25 7.79 15.73
C MET A 296 -10.72 7.53 16.08
N ALA A 297 -11.48 6.78 15.27
CA ALA A 297 -12.88 6.46 15.51
C ALA A 297 -13.08 5.34 16.57
N ILE A 298 -12.07 4.49 16.79
CA ILE A 298 -12.17 3.31 17.67
C ILE A 298 -12.72 3.63 19.07
N PRO A 299 -12.25 4.67 19.79
CA PRO A 299 -12.80 5.01 21.11
C PRO A 299 -14.29 5.30 21.07
N GLU A 300 -14.78 6.09 20.11
CA GLU A 300 -16.18 6.46 19.98
C GLU A 300 -17.05 5.25 19.60
N MET A 301 -16.55 4.33 18.76
CA MET A 301 -17.25 3.07 18.47
C MET A 301 -17.36 2.17 19.69
N GLY A 302 -16.34 2.14 20.57
CA GLY A 302 -16.40 1.44 21.86
C GLY A 302 -17.47 1.99 22.79
N GLU A 303 -17.63 3.33 22.85
CA GLU A 303 -18.72 4.00 23.59
C GLU A 303 -20.09 3.60 23.04
N LEU A 304 -20.26 3.62 21.69
CA LEU A 304 -21.49 3.20 21.01
C LEU A 304 -21.83 1.72 21.29
N ALA A 305 -20.84 0.83 21.18
CA ALA A 305 -21.00 -0.59 21.45
C ALA A 305 -21.51 -0.85 22.88
N SER A 306 -20.99 -0.10 23.84
CA SER A 306 -21.40 -0.18 25.24
C SER A 306 -22.79 0.42 25.47
N THR A 307 -23.03 1.63 24.94
CA THR A 307 -24.27 2.40 25.16
C THR A 307 -25.48 1.72 24.55
N TYR A 308 -25.33 1.17 23.33
CA TYR A 308 -26.44 0.58 22.58
C TYR A 308 -26.36 -0.94 22.45
N LYS A 309 -25.68 -1.65 23.39
CA LYS A 309 -25.44 -3.10 23.37
C LYS A 309 -26.70 -3.95 23.10
N ASP A 310 -27.87 -3.49 23.56
CA ASP A 310 -29.13 -4.22 23.39
C ASP A 310 -29.84 -3.92 22.06
N LYS A 311 -29.46 -2.85 21.36
CA LYS A 311 -30.08 -2.35 20.12
C LYS A 311 -29.16 -2.39 18.89
N LEU A 312 -27.83 -2.42 19.08
CA LEU A 312 -26.82 -2.24 18.02
C LEU A 312 -25.76 -3.34 18.07
N HIS A 313 -25.48 -3.92 16.93
CA HIS A 313 -24.23 -4.64 16.66
C HIS A 313 -23.28 -3.73 15.87
N ILE A 314 -22.02 -3.67 16.25
CA ILE A 314 -20.97 -3.07 15.45
C ILE A 314 -20.13 -4.19 14.85
N VAL A 315 -19.78 -4.02 13.58
CA VAL A 315 -18.91 -4.92 12.84
C VAL A 315 -17.90 -4.06 12.06
N SER A 316 -16.63 -4.09 12.49
CA SER A 316 -15.53 -3.51 11.72
C SER A 316 -14.97 -4.56 10.77
N ILE A 317 -14.96 -4.26 9.48
CA ILE A 317 -14.47 -5.13 8.41
C ILE A 317 -13.18 -4.55 7.88
N SER A 318 -12.07 -5.25 8.10
CA SER A 318 -10.76 -4.80 7.62
C SER A 318 -10.57 -5.13 6.14
N THR A 319 -9.98 -4.18 5.41
CA THR A 319 -9.51 -4.39 4.03
C THR A 319 -8.04 -4.81 3.95
N ASP A 320 -7.35 -4.89 5.09
CA ASP A 320 -5.96 -5.36 5.15
C ASP A 320 -5.85 -6.85 4.81
N ASN A 321 -4.67 -7.27 4.35
CA ASN A 321 -4.36 -8.70 4.31
C ASN A 321 -4.36 -9.30 5.73
N LYS A 322 -4.46 -10.62 5.83
CA LYS A 322 -4.58 -11.34 7.12
C LYS A 322 -3.50 -10.94 8.13
N LYS A 323 -2.23 -10.94 7.71
CA LYS A 323 -1.08 -10.65 8.59
C LYS A 323 -1.14 -9.23 9.15
N THR A 324 -1.44 -8.28 8.30
CA THR A 324 -1.55 -6.85 8.66
C THR A 324 -2.75 -6.62 9.59
N TRP A 325 -3.91 -7.20 9.28
CA TRP A 325 -5.10 -7.13 10.10
C TRP A 325 -4.90 -7.74 11.50
N GLU A 326 -4.30 -8.95 11.60
CA GLU A 326 -3.99 -9.59 12.88
C GLU A 326 -3.06 -8.74 13.76
N ARG A 327 -2.05 -8.09 13.15
CA ARG A 327 -1.17 -7.17 13.85
C ARG A 327 -1.91 -5.92 14.30
N ALA A 328 -2.60 -5.23 13.39
CA ALA A 328 -3.32 -4.00 13.68
C ALA A 328 -4.39 -4.21 14.76
N SER A 329 -5.05 -5.38 14.77
CA SER A 329 -6.03 -5.74 15.80
C SER A 329 -5.42 -5.92 17.20
N LYS A 330 -4.13 -6.28 17.30
CA LYS A 330 -3.40 -6.31 18.57
C LYS A 330 -2.98 -4.92 19.01
N GLU A 331 -2.58 -4.07 18.09
CA GLU A 331 -2.20 -2.67 18.35
C GLU A 331 -3.41 -1.82 18.74
N HIS A 332 -4.58 -2.12 18.16
CA HIS A 332 -5.84 -1.39 18.32
C HIS A 332 -6.99 -2.38 18.68
N PRO A 333 -7.03 -2.88 19.94
CA PRO A 333 -8.01 -3.88 20.33
C PRO A 333 -9.44 -3.32 20.29
N MET A 334 -10.36 -4.10 19.71
CA MET A 334 -11.79 -3.78 19.61
C MET A 334 -12.60 -4.73 20.50
N THR A 335 -13.62 -4.22 21.16
CA THR A 335 -14.51 -5.01 22.05
C THR A 335 -15.80 -5.47 21.37
N TRP A 336 -15.91 -5.24 20.05
CA TRP A 336 -17.01 -5.64 19.19
C TRP A 336 -16.49 -6.53 18.06
N ASN A 337 -17.35 -6.91 17.11
CA ASN A 337 -16.96 -7.78 16.00
C ASN A 337 -15.94 -7.09 15.10
N ASN A 338 -14.76 -7.69 14.99
CA ASN A 338 -13.68 -7.26 14.10
C ASN A 338 -13.36 -8.40 13.15
N TRP A 339 -13.85 -8.30 11.92
CA TRP A 339 -13.85 -9.36 10.92
C TRP A 339 -13.09 -8.95 9.65
N ASN A 340 -12.86 -9.92 8.78
CA ASN A 340 -12.22 -9.71 7.50
C ASN A 340 -12.71 -10.78 6.51
N ASP A 341 -13.03 -10.42 5.28
CA ASP A 341 -13.38 -11.36 4.21
C ASP A 341 -12.16 -11.94 3.47
N LEU A 342 -10.96 -11.46 3.80
CA LEU A 342 -9.66 -11.83 3.23
C LEU A 342 -9.57 -11.59 1.72
N LYS A 343 -10.39 -10.66 1.21
CA LYS A 343 -10.45 -10.27 -0.22
C LYS A 343 -10.02 -8.83 -0.48
N GLY A 344 -9.51 -8.14 0.55
CA GLY A 344 -9.04 -6.76 0.41
C GLY A 344 -10.13 -5.86 -0.18
N ASN A 345 -9.77 -5.13 -1.22
CA ASN A 345 -10.69 -4.24 -1.91
C ASN A 345 -11.62 -4.95 -2.91
N ALA A 346 -11.49 -6.27 -3.09
CA ALA A 346 -12.29 -7.05 -4.05
C ALA A 346 -13.55 -7.69 -3.43
N GLY A 347 -13.66 -7.71 -2.10
CA GLY A 347 -14.75 -8.38 -1.40
C GLY A 347 -15.95 -7.48 -1.11
N LEU A 348 -16.45 -7.55 0.11
CA LEU A 348 -17.59 -6.73 0.57
C LEU A 348 -17.32 -5.23 0.40
N TYR A 349 -16.06 -4.80 0.59
CA TYR A 349 -15.67 -3.42 0.37
C TYR A 349 -16.12 -2.90 -1.01
N ALA A 350 -15.91 -3.67 -2.08
CA ALA A 350 -16.33 -3.27 -3.43
C ALA A 350 -17.86 -3.17 -3.58
N CYS A 351 -18.61 -4.03 -2.88
CA CYS A 351 -20.08 -4.05 -2.97
C CYS A 351 -20.74 -2.85 -2.29
N TYR A 352 -20.08 -2.21 -1.33
CA TYR A 352 -20.61 -1.08 -0.58
C TYR A 352 -20.24 0.30 -1.16
N ASP A 353 -19.79 0.37 -2.42
CA ASP A 353 -19.41 1.59 -3.19
C ASP A 353 -18.50 2.55 -2.40
N GLN A 354 -17.41 2.02 -1.92
CA GLN A 354 -16.57 2.77 -1.00
C GLN A 354 -15.70 3.79 -1.73
N ARG A 355 -15.91 5.07 -1.43
CA ARG A 355 -15.11 6.19 -1.96
C ARG A 355 -13.90 6.52 -1.06
N GLY A 356 -13.67 5.70 -0.04
CA GLY A 356 -12.61 5.85 0.94
C GLY A 356 -13.03 5.31 2.29
N ILE A 357 -12.09 5.20 3.21
CA ILE A 357 -12.29 4.75 4.58
C ILE A 357 -11.89 5.86 5.58
N PRO A 358 -12.51 5.90 6.79
CA PRO A 358 -13.57 5.01 7.24
C PRO A 358 -14.85 5.21 6.45
N ASN A 359 -15.54 4.11 6.19
CA ASN A 359 -16.87 4.15 5.60
C ASN A 359 -17.83 3.34 6.46
N TYR A 360 -18.97 3.93 6.69
CA TYR A 360 -19.99 3.40 7.58
C TYR A 360 -21.28 3.11 6.83
N THR A 361 -21.89 1.98 7.15
CA THR A 361 -23.23 1.63 6.68
C THR A 361 -24.09 1.21 7.88
N LEU A 362 -25.20 1.91 8.09
CA LEU A 362 -26.19 1.55 9.10
C LEU A 362 -27.28 0.70 8.45
N VAL A 363 -27.55 -0.46 9.05
CA VAL A 363 -28.52 -1.45 8.60
C VAL A 363 -29.60 -1.65 9.66
N SER A 364 -30.87 -1.78 9.24
CA SER A 364 -32.01 -2.01 10.14
C SER A 364 -31.98 -3.45 10.71
N PRO A 365 -32.76 -3.74 11.76
CA PRO A 365 -32.91 -5.10 12.29
C PRO A 365 -33.36 -6.15 11.25
N GLU A 366 -34.08 -5.73 10.21
CA GLU A 366 -34.55 -6.58 9.09
C GLU A 366 -33.44 -6.84 8.05
N GLY A 367 -32.32 -6.12 8.11
CA GLY A 367 -31.23 -6.23 7.15
C GLY A 367 -31.30 -5.25 5.97
N ILE A 368 -32.09 -4.16 6.11
CA ILE A 368 -32.21 -3.11 5.09
C ILE A 368 -31.21 -2.00 5.39
N VAL A 369 -30.46 -1.59 4.38
CA VAL A 369 -29.54 -0.46 4.47
C VAL A 369 -30.33 0.83 4.69
N LEU A 370 -30.03 1.53 5.76
CA LEU A 370 -30.69 2.80 6.10
C LEU A 370 -29.89 3.99 5.59
N GLU A 371 -28.58 3.99 5.80
CA GLU A 371 -27.71 5.09 5.43
C GLU A 371 -26.25 4.62 5.26
N GLN A 372 -25.51 5.34 4.40
CA GLN A 372 -24.09 5.17 4.17
C GLN A 372 -23.40 6.52 4.21
N TRP A 373 -22.22 6.60 4.86
CA TRP A 373 -21.42 7.83 4.88
C TRP A 373 -19.93 7.51 5.01
N THR A 374 -19.10 8.47 4.56
CA THR A 374 -17.63 8.34 4.59
C THR A 374 -17.02 9.42 5.48
N GLY A 375 -15.93 9.09 6.15
CA GLY A 375 -15.16 9.99 6.98
C GLY A 375 -15.57 9.99 8.45
N TYR A 376 -14.66 10.46 9.28
CA TYR A 376 -14.82 10.53 10.73
C TYR A 376 -14.45 11.92 11.23
N GLY A 377 -15.28 12.44 12.13
CA GLY A 377 -14.99 13.58 12.98
C GLY A 377 -15.44 13.27 14.40
N LYS A 378 -14.71 13.72 15.40
CA LYS A 378 -15.03 13.43 16.82
C LYS A 378 -16.49 13.82 17.15
N GLY A 379 -17.26 12.87 17.67
CA GLY A 379 -18.66 13.00 17.99
C GLY A 379 -19.62 12.74 16.83
N SER A 380 -19.11 12.54 15.59
CA SER A 380 -19.97 12.37 14.42
C SER A 380 -20.74 11.05 14.42
N LEU A 381 -20.14 9.98 14.93
CA LEU A 381 -20.80 8.67 15.03
C LEU A 381 -21.91 8.69 16.08
N ASN A 382 -21.65 9.25 17.26
CA ASN A 382 -22.64 9.39 18.34
C ASN A 382 -23.86 10.22 17.85
N ALA A 383 -23.61 11.33 17.16
CA ALA A 383 -24.67 12.16 16.62
C ALA A 383 -25.53 11.35 15.61
N LYS A 384 -24.87 10.70 14.64
CA LYS A 384 -25.53 9.95 13.57
C LYS A 384 -26.32 8.76 14.08
N ILE A 385 -25.73 7.93 14.94
CA ILE A 385 -26.38 6.76 15.53
C ILE A 385 -27.50 7.17 16.49
N GLY A 386 -27.33 8.27 17.25
CA GLY A 386 -28.34 8.81 18.12
C GLY A 386 -29.65 9.22 17.42
N GLU A 387 -29.59 9.65 16.17
CA GLU A 387 -30.79 9.96 15.34
C GLU A 387 -31.69 8.72 15.15
N TYR A 388 -31.12 7.53 15.08
CA TYR A 388 -31.82 6.26 14.86
C TYR A 388 -32.16 5.53 16.17
N LEU A 389 -31.25 5.54 17.14
CA LEU A 389 -31.36 4.70 18.34
C LEU A 389 -31.70 5.48 19.61
N GLY A 390 -31.58 6.79 19.59
CA GLY A 390 -31.81 7.68 20.74
C GLY A 390 -33.28 8.05 20.95
N LYS A 391 -34.20 7.56 20.09
CA LYS A 391 -35.63 7.78 20.20
C LYS A 391 -36.35 6.68 20.95
#